data_1da473e434582804794c13bcf3c8b40b
#
_entry.id   1da473e434582804794c13bcf3c8b40b
#
_cell.length_a   1.000
_cell.length_b   1.000
_cell.length_c   1.000
_cell.angle_alpha   90.00
_cell.angle_beta   90.00
_cell.angle_gamma   90.00
#
_symmetry.space_group_name_H-M   'P 1'
#
loop_
_entity.id
_entity.type
_entity.pdbx_description
1 polymer ?
#
loop_
_entity_poly.entity_id
_entity_poly.type
_entity_poly.pdbx_seq_one_letter_code
_entity_poly.pdbx_strand_id
1 'polypeptide(L)' 'MQEETLLDLYFSRSETALEQTKQQYGTYCYAIAYRILSQPQDAEECENETYWKAWQVIPPNRPHSLKAFLGKIT' A
#
# COMPACT_ATOMS: atom_id res chain seq x y z
N MET A 1 -13.50 -1.40 -3.54
CA MET A 1 -13.43 -2.51 -2.56
C MET A 1 -13.27 -1.93 -1.16
N GLN A 2 -13.99 -2.46 -0.20
CA GLN A 2 -13.87 -2.01 1.17
C GLN A 2 -12.53 -2.42 1.76
N GLU A 3 -12.03 -1.62 2.68
CA GLU A 3 -10.72 -1.85 3.29
C GLU A 3 -10.64 -3.20 4.02
N GLU A 4 -11.70 -3.58 4.71
CA GLU A 4 -11.74 -4.88 5.40
C GLU A 4 -11.59 -6.04 4.42
N THR A 5 -12.28 -5.96 3.28
CA THR A 5 -12.19 -6.98 2.24
C THR A 5 -10.78 -7.05 1.68
N LEU A 6 -10.16 -5.89 1.50
CA LEU A 6 -8.80 -5.81 1.01
C LEU A 6 -7.82 -6.44 1.99
N LEU A 7 -7.99 -6.16 3.29
CA LEU A 7 -7.15 -6.79 4.33
C LEU A 7 -7.34 -8.30 4.34
N ASP A 8 -8.56 -8.78 4.13
CA ASP A 8 -8.81 -10.22 4.05
C ASP A 8 -8.06 -10.87 2.90
N LEU A 9 -7.87 -10.17 1.79
CA LEU A 9 -7.05 -10.66 0.69
C LEU A 9 -5.59 -10.82 1.10
N TYR A 10 -5.06 -9.87 1.87
CA TYR A 10 -3.71 -10.02 2.43
C TYR A 10 -3.61 -11.22 3.33
N PHE A 11 -4.60 -11.43 4.21
CA PHE A 11 -4.57 -12.54 5.15
C PHE A 11 -4.70 -13.89 4.46
N SER A 12 -5.39 -13.95 3.33
CA SER A 12 -5.47 -15.18 2.53
C SER A 12 -4.27 -15.36 1.60
N ARG A 13 -3.32 -14.43 1.62
CA ARG A 13 -2.13 -14.42 0.77
C ARG A 13 -2.48 -14.40 -0.71
N SER A 14 -3.52 -13.67 -1.07
CA SER A 14 -3.93 -13.47 -2.44
C SER A 14 -3.15 -12.29 -3.04
N GLU A 15 -2.45 -12.50 -4.13
CA GLU A 15 -1.72 -11.46 -4.81
C GLU A 15 -2.63 -10.36 -5.36
N THR A 16 -3.91 -10.66 -5.53
CA THR A 16 -4.90 -9.66 -5.90
C THR A 16 -4.92 -8.49 -4.91
N ALA A 17 -4.52 -8.75 -3.65
CA ALA A 17 -4.43 -7.70 -2.64
C ALA A 17 -3.52 -6.57 -3.10
N LEU A 18 -2.39 -6.89 -3.73
CA LEU A 18 -1.44 -5.87 -4.21
C LEU A 18 -2.04 -5.03 -5.33
N GLU A 19 -2.72 -5.68 -6.28
CA GLU A 19 -3.38 -4.97 -7.38
C GLU A 19 -4.47 -4.04 -6.86
N GLN A 20 -5.31 -4.54 -5.96
CA GLN A 20 -6.40 -3.74 -5.40
C GLN A 20 -5.89 -2.57 -4.57
N THR A 21 -4.81 -2.79 -3.84
CA THR A 21 -4.18 -1.72 -3.07
C THR A 21 -3.71 -0.61 -4.00
N LYS A 22 -3.05 -0.99 -5.09
CA LYS A 22 -2.56 -0.01 -6.06
C LYS A 22 -3.71 0.76 -6.72
N GLN A 23 -4.78 0.08 -7.10
CA GLN A 23 -5.92 0.72 -7.71
C GLN A 23 -6.61 1.70 -6.76
N GLN A 24 -6.75 1.32 -5.51
CA GLN A 24 -7.50 2.10 -4.54
C GLN A 24 -6.68 3.21 -3.89
N TYR A 25 -5.40 2.97 -3.62
CA TYR A 25 -4.55 3.89 -2.89
C TYR A 25 -3.31 4.34 -3.65
N GLY A 26 -3.18 3.97 -4.91
CA GLY A 26 -1.98 4.29 -5.70
C GLY A 26 -1.71 5.78 -5.79
N THR A 27 -2.74 6.57 -6.13
CA THR A 27 -2.60 8.02 -6.24
C THR A 27 -2.19 8.64 -4.90
N TYR A 28 -2.78 8.15 -3.82
CA TYR A 28 -2.48 8.63 -2.48
C TYR A 28 -1.01 8.34 -2.10
N CYS A 29 -0.56 7.10 -2.31
CA CYS A 29 0.82 6.73 -1.99
C CYS A 29 1.82 7.48 -2.87
N TYR A 30 1.53 7.57 -4.16
CA TYR A 30 2.39 8.29 -5.09
C TYR A 30 2.51 9.77 -4.71
N ALA A 31 1.39 10.39 -4.35
CA ALA A 31 1.40 11.81 -3.98
C ALA A 31 2.27 12.08 -2.76
N ILE A 32 2.21 11.19 -1.75
CA ILE A 32 3.05 11.30 -0.57
C ILE A 32 4.52 11.16 -0.94
N ALA A 33 4.85 10.13 -1.72
CA ALA A 33 6.22 9.87 -2.13
C ALA A 33 6.77 11.01 -2.98
N TYR A 34 5.98 11.52 -3.92
CA TYR A 34 6.39 12.61 -4.78
C TYR A 34 6.65 13.90 -3.99
N ARG A 35 5.83 14.15 -2.96
CA ARG A 35 6.00 15.33 -2.12
C ARG A 35 7.35 15.32 -1.41
N ILE A 36 7.84 14.13 -1.05
CA ILE A 36 9.10 13.98 -0.35
C ILE A 36 10.29 13.96 -1.33
N LEU A 37 10.15 13.20 -2.41
CA LEU A 37 11.28 12.90 -3.31
C LEU A 37 11.38 13.83 -4.52
N SER A 38 10.28 14.43 -4.93
CA SER A 38 10.20 15.39 -6.05
C SER A 38 10.66 14.85 -7.40
N GLN A 39 10.80 13.53 -7.52
CA GLN A 39 11.21 12.87 -8.76
C GLN A 39 10.19 11.77 -9.09
N PRO A 40 9.59 11.79 -10.30
CA PRO A 40 8.56 10.79 -10.64
C PRO A 40 9.04 9.35 -10.53
N GLN A 41 10.24 9.05 -10.99
CA GLN A 41 10.77 7.69 -10.94
C GLN A 41 10.99 7.23 -9.51
N ASP A 42 11.58 8.09 -8.68
CA ASP A 42 11.81 7.76 -7.28
C ASP A 42 10.50 7.59 -6.53
N ALA A 43 9.52 8.43 -6.84
CA ALA A 43 8.19 8.33 -6.22
C ALA A 43 7.52 7.00 -6.58
N GLU A 44 7.64 6.56 -7.83
CA GLU A 44 7.08 5.29 -8.27
C GLU A 44 7.74 4.11 -7.57
N GLU A 45 9.07 4.14 -7.44
CA GLU A 45 9.79 3.10 -6.71
C GLU A 45 9.37 3.05 -5.25
N CYS A 46 9.21 4.20 -4.62
CA CYS A 46 8.77 4.28 -3.24
C CYS A 46 7.36 3.74 -3.08
N GLU A 47 6.48 4.06 -4.01
CA GLU A 47 5.12 3.52 -4.03
C GLU A 47 5.14 1.99 -4.09
N ASN A 48 5.92 1.43 -4.99
CA ASN A 48 6.02 -0.01 -5.15
C ASN A 48 6.59 -0.69 -3.90
N GLU A 49 7.61 -0.10 -3.29
CA GLU A 49 8.18 -0.62 -2.06
C GLU A 49 7.18 -0.62 -0.91
N THR A 50 6.30 0.39 -0.88
CA THR A 50 5.24 0.45 0.12
C THR A 50 4.35 -0.78 0.05
N TYR A 51 3.98 -1.19 -1.16
CA TYR A 51 3.13 -2.37 -1.35
C TYR A 51 3.84 -3.64 -0.90
N TRP A 52 5.11 -3.78 -1.22
CA TRP A 52 5.90 -4.93 -0.79
C TRP A 52 6.03 -5.01 0.72
N LYS A 53 6.26 -3.88 1.39
CA LYS A 53 6.32 -3.85 2.84
C LYS A 53 4.99 -4.25 3.46
N ALA A 54 3.88 -3.74 2.91
CA ALA A 54 2.56 -4.13 3.39
C ALA A 54 2.34 -5.63 3.24
N TRP A 55 2.74 -6.18 2.10
CA TRP A 55 2.63 -7.62 1.83
C TRP A 55 3.42 -8.46 2.83
N GLN A 56 4.58 -7.98 3.24
CA GLN A 56 5.44 -8.70 4.18
C GLN A 56 4.92 -8.68 5.61
N VAL A 57 4.24 -7.62 6.02
CA VAL A 57 3.83 -7.47 7.40
C VAL A 57 2.35 -7.77 7.63
N ILE A 58 1.55 -7.87 6.60
CA ILE A 58 0.16 -8.28 6.67
C ILE A 58 0.03 -9.64 6.00
N PRO A 59 -0.29 -10.74 6.68
CA PRO A 59 -0.32 -10.89 8.12
C PRO A 59 1.07 -10.96 8.75
N PRO A 60 1.21 -10.94 10.09
CA PRO A 60 0.12 -11.01 11.07
C PRO A 60 -0.49 -9.67 11.48
N ASN A 61 0.15 -8.55 11.12
CA ASN A 61 -0.40 -7.26 11.48
C ASN A 61 -1.72 -7.00 10.74
N ARG A 62 -2.69 -6.43 11.48
CA ARG A 62 -3.94 -6.00 10.87
C ARG A 62 -4.18 -4.55 11.27
N PRO A 63 -3.79 -3.59 10.42
CA PRO A 63 -3.93 -2.17 10.75
C PRO A 63 -5.41 -1.77 10.84
N HIS A 64 -5.70 -0.81 11.70
CA HIS A 64 -7.04 -0.24 11.80
C HIS A 64 -7.43 0.49 10.53
N SER A 65 -6.47 1.14 9.89
CA SER A 65 -6.68 1.83 8.62
C SER A 65 -5.53 1.49 7.69
N LEU A 66 -5.85 0.79 6.62
CA LEU A 66 -4.85 0.44 5.62
C LEU A 66 -4.30 1.71 4.96
N LYS A 67 -5.15 2.69 4.71
CA LYS A 67 -4.73 3.95 4.12
C LYS A 67 -3.68 4.65 4.99
N ALA A 68 -3.95 4.76 6.30
CA ALA A 68 -3.02 5.39 7.22
C ALA A 68 -1.72 4.58 7.35
N PHE A 69 -1.85 3.26 7.36
CA PHE A 69 -0.69 2.36 7.43
C PHE A 69 0.22 2.54 6.21
N LEU A 70 -0.36 2.58 5.01
CA LEU A 70 0.41 2.79 3.79
C LEU A 70 1.09 4.16 3.78
N GLY A 71 0.38 5.18 4.21
CA GLY A 71 0.96 6.52 4.30
C GLY A 71 2.12 6.60 5.26
N LYS A 72 2.08 5.81 6.33
CA LYS A 72 3.13 5.79 7.34
C LYS A 72 4.41 5.13 6.84
N ILE A 73 4.29 4.07 6.02
CA ILE A 73 5.47 3.40 5.48
C ILE A 73 5.98 4.04 4.19
N THR A 74 5.17 4.85 3.53
CA THR A 74 5.62 5.61 2.35
C THR A 74 6.46 6.86 2.76
#